data_7cdfb3ef974497a78681cb1653f4212e
#
_entry.id   7cdfb3ef974497a78681cb1653f4212e
#
_cell.length_a   1.000
_cell.length_b   1.000
_cell.length_c   1.000
_cell.angle_alpha   90.00
_cell.angle_beta   90.00
_cell.angle_gamma   90.00
#
_symmetry.space_group_name_H-M   'P 1'
#
loop_
_entity.id
_entity.type
_entity.pdbx_description
1 polymer ?
#
loop_
_entity_poly.entity_id
_entity_poly.type
_entity_poly.pdbx_seq_one_letter_code
_entity_poly.pdbx_strand_id
1 'polypeptide(L)'
;MKKIILLLGLLILSSSVSIGAECKYTCVESYNMNNKFSSFISNITGLNFTRTKITEAVLKKSINKNVKGGKISVSIDSYSAKDLANGIFKSLEISGKNVSISDIYLTSLKLKSLCEFNYIEYDKQGNLGFREDFPMSFEVQMSDEDLNKTMQSEHYKKIINDVNKLGMGGIRVSSTEASLRGNKFYYAFIVSIPFMKDRKIELTADINVKDGQIDFENTRLASNSFSLDLKRVNFLMRYLNPLDFSVNIFNNKDAKVYIRNVAIKNNIIVTDGVIIIPKD
;
A
#
# COMPACT_ATOMS: atom_id res chain seq x y z
N MET A 1 -9.23 8.58 -13.45
CA MET A 1 -9.51 7.19 -13.01
C MET A 1 -8.26 6.39 -12.71
N LYS A 2 -7.19 6.43 -13.51
CA LYS A 2 -5.90 5.76 -13.19
C LYS A 2 -5.34 6.16 -11.81
N LYS A 3 -5.44 7.42 -11.39
CA LYS A 3 -4.86 7.93 -10.12
C LYS A 3 -5.65 7.56 -8.85
N ILE A 4 -6.98 7.40 -8.90
CA ILE A 4 -7.72 6.82 -7.76
C ILE A 4 -7.42 5.33 -7.61
N ILE A 5 -7.18 4.64 -8.72
CA ILE A 5 -6.71 3.26 -8.73
C ILE A 5 -5.34 3.16 -8.07
N LEU A 6 -4.49 4.11 -8.40
CA LEU A 6 -3.18 4.28 -7.82
C LEU A 6 -3.27 4.51 -6.31
N LEU A 7 -4.21 5.36 -5.84
CA LEU A 7 -4.44 5.66 -4.43
C LEU A 7 -4.67 4.41 -3.58
N LEU A 8 -5.31 3.40 -4.15
CA LEU A 8 -5.60 2.14 -3.47
C LEU A 8 -4.56 1.05 -3.73
N GLY A 9 -3.88 1.11 -4.89
CA GLY A 9 -2.80 0.20 -5.22
C GLY A 9 -1.45 0.54 -4.58
N LEU A 10 -1.30 1.76 -4.09
CA LEU A 10 -0.03 2.35 -3.63
C LEU A 10 0.39 1.99 -2.22
N LEU A 11 -0.31 1.10 -1.57
CA LEU A 11 -0.21 0.97 -0.12
C LEU A 11 0.86 0.04 0.41
N ILE A 12 1.72 -0.46 -0.39
CA ILE A 12 2.71 -1.39 0.13
C ILE A 12 4.07 -1.19 -0.53
N LEU A 13 4.95 -0.52 0.22
CA LEU A 13 6.41 -0.68 0.23
C LEU A 13 7.26 -0.11 -0.91
N SER A 14 8.11 0.85 -0.64
CA SER A 14 9.11 1.39 -1.57
C SER A 14 10.56 1.17 -1.11
N SER A 15 11.44 0.87 -2.02
CA SER A 15 12.89 0.91 -1.81
C SER A 15 13.57 1.80 -2.84
N SER A 16 14.09 2.92 -2.40
CA SER A 16 15.20 3.60 -3.06
C SER A 16 15.93 4.45 -2.03
N VAL A 17 17.23 4.39 -2.10
CA VAL A 17 18.21 5.05 -1.28
C VAL A 17 17.76 6.45 -0.87
N SER A 18 17.57 6.69 0.42
CA SER A 18 17.55 8.02 0.97
C SER A 18 18.19 8.04 2.36
N ILE A 19 19.12 8.90 2.51
CA ILE A 19 19.64 9.50 3.73
C ILE A 19 18.46 9.94 4.57
N GLY A 20 18.39 9.58 5.83
CA GLY A 20 17.33 9.81 6.82
C GLY A 20 16.44 11.02 6.55
N ALA A 21 15.47 10.85 5.68
CA ALA A 21 14.57 11.92 5.29
C ALA A 21 13.28 11.78 6.07
N GLU A 22 13.06 12.68 7.01
CA GLU A 22 11.72 12.97 7.48
C GLU A 22 10.82 13.19 6.27
N CYS A 23 9.67 12.50 6.24
CA CYS A 23 8.67 12.71 5.21
C CYS A 23 8.18 14.17 5.30
N LYS A 24 8.72 15.03 4.46
CA LYS A 24 8.31 16.43 4.36
C LYS A 24 7.21 16.55 3.32
N TYR A 25 6.05 16.96 3.75
CA TYR A 25 4.97 17.42 2.88
C TYR A 25 4.54 18.81 3.33
N THR A 26 4.07 19.61 2.39
CA THR A 26 3.51 20.94 2.64
C THR A 26 2.03 20.91 2.36
N CYS A 27 1.23 21.41 3.28
CA CYS A 27 -0.17 21.66 3.03
C CYS A 27 -0.35 23.05 2.42
N VAL A 28 -1.20 23.13 1.44
CA VAL A 28 -1.56 24.42 0.81
C VAL A 28 -2.41 25.22 1.79
N GLU A 29 -2.14 26.52 1.88
CA GLU A 29 -2.99 27.42 2.65
C GLU A 29 -4.35 27.58 1.98
N SER A 30 -5.40 27.69 2.80
CA SER A 30 -6.76 27.88 2.31
C SER A 30 -6.89 29.25 1.64
N TYR A 31 -7.04 29.27 0.33
CA TYR A 31 -7.34 30.47 -0.44
C TYR A 31 -8.70 30.33 -1.13
N ASN A 32 -9.37 31.46 -1.37
CA ASN A 32 -10.65 31.51 -2.08
C ASN A 32 -11.77 30.63 -1.53
N MET A 33 -11.83 30.43 -0.22
CA MET A 33 -13.00 29.81 0.38
C MET A 33 -14.23 30.67 0.13
N ASN A 34 -15.30 30.03 -0.34
CA ASN A 34 -16.57 30.71 -0.48
C ASN A 34 -17.03 31.28 0.85
N ASN A 35 -17.62 32.47 0.77
CA ASN A 35 -18.02 33.30 1.89
C ASN A 35 -18.69 32.45 3.00
N LYS A 36 -18.30 32.67 4.27
CA LYS A 36 -18.82 31.97 5.47
C LYS A 36 -20.35 31.93 5.51
N PHE A 37 -21.00 32.91 4.92
CA PHE A 37 -22.47 33.01 4.82
C PHE A 37 -23.05 31.93 3.87
N SER A 38 -22.41 31.65 2.74
CA SER A 38 -22.83 30.59 1.81
C SER A 38 -22.71 29.20 2.44
N SER A 39 -21.65 28.95 3.22
CA SER A 39 -21.47 27.68 3.92
C SER A 39 -22.50 27.48 5.03
N PHE A 40 -22.85 28.56 5.75
CA PHE A 40 -23.87 28.53 6.79
C PHE A 40 -25.26 28.16 6.23
N ILE A 41 -25.67 28.81 5.15
CA ILE A 41 -26.97 28.51 4.51
C ILE A 41 -27.02 27.07 3.95
N SER A 42 -25.93 26.63 3.29
CA SER A 42 -25.90 25.28 2.71
C SER A 42 -25.92 24.17 3.77
N ASN A 43 -25.34 24.41 4.93
CA ASN A 43 -25.40 23.48 6.06
C ASN A 43 -26.81 23.37 6.67
N ILE A 44 -27.51 24.51 6.80
CA ILE A 44 -28.89 24.52 7.34
C ILE A 44 -29.86 23.82 6.36
N THR A 45 -29.69 23.99 5.06
CA THR A 45 -30.60 23.43 4.05
C THR A 45 -30.32 21.96 3.73
N GLY A 46 -29.28 21.34 4.32
CA GLY A 46 -28.92 19.95 4.06
C GLY A 46 -28.31 19.70 2.67
N LEU A 47 -28.12 20.72 1.84
CA LEU A 47 -27.57 20.59 0.50
C LEU A 47 -26.14 20.04 0.51
N ASN A 48 -25.36 20.39 1.54
CA ASN A 48 -24.02 19.83 1.71
C ASN A 48 -24.08 18.32 1.92
N PHE A 49 -24.95 17.85 2.80
CA PHE A 49 -25.10 16.44 3.10
C PHE A 49 -25.41 15.62 1.83
N THR A 50 -26.37 16.07 1.02
CA THR A 50 -26.76 15.36 -0.21
C THR A 50 -25.62 15.32 -1.23
N ARG A 51 -24.95 16.45 -1.47
CA ARG A 51 -23.81 16.50 -2.43
C ARG A 51 -22.61 15.68 -1.95
N THR A 52 -22.29 15.75 -0.67
CA THR A 52 -21.22 14.93 -0.07
C THR A 52 -21.52 13.44 -0.30
N LYS A 53 -22.75 12.99 -0.04
CA LYS A 53 -23.14 11.58 -0.25
C LYS A 53 -23.08 11.14 -1.71
N ILE A 54 -23.43 12.02 -2.64
CA ILE A 54 -23.29 11.75 -4.08
C ILE A 54 -21.81 11.62 -4.44
N THR A 55 -20.96 12.53 -3.98
CA THR A 55 -19.51 12.50 -4.26
C THR A 55 -18.85 11.25 -3.64
N GLU A 56 -19.21 10.91 -2.39
CA GLU A 56 -18.75 9.67 -1.74
C GLU A 56 -19.15 8.43 -2.57
N ALA A 57 -20.39 8.38 -3.05
CA ALA A 57 -20.88 7.26 -3.85
C ALA A 57 -20.15 7.13 -5.20
N VAL A 58 -19.86 8.25 -5.87
CA VAL A 58 -19.11 8.28 -7.13
C VAL A 58 -17.67 7.81 -6.89
N LEU A 59 -16.99 8.32 -5.87
CA LEU A 59 -15.65 7.89 -5.48
C LEU A 59 -15.62 6.40 -5.11
N LYS A 60 -16.56 5.96 -4.28
CA LYS A 60 -16.67 4.54 -3.91
C LYS A 60 -16.87 3.64 -5.13
N LYS A 61 -17.71 4.05 -6.09
CA LYS A 61 -17.92 3.31 -7.34
C LYS A 61 -16.63 3.24 -8.17
N SER A 62 -15.90 4.34 -8.25
CA SER A 62 -14.62 4.39 -8.97
C SER A 62 -13.56 3.49 -8.32
N ILE A 63 -13.47 3.52 -7.00
CA ILE A 63 -12.58 2.69 -6.20
C ILE A 63 -12.93 1.21 -6.38
N ASN A 64 -14.20 0.84 -6.24
CA ASN A 64 -14.66 -0.55 -6.35
C ASN A 64 -14.39 -1.20 -7.72
N LYS A 65 -14.15 -0.43 -8.78
CA LYS A 65 -13.76 -1.00 -10.08
C LYS A 65 -12.38 -1.67 -10.04
N ASN A 66 -11.54 -1.32 -9.10
CA ASN A 66 -10.12 -1.69 -9.03
C ASN A 66 -9.76 -2.44 -7.76
N VAL A 67 -10.73 -2.57 -6.85
CA VAL A 67 -10.62 -3.35 -5.64
C VAL A 67 -11.48 -4.58 -5.78
N LYS A 68 -10.88 -5.74 -5.57
CA LYS A 68 -11.59 -7.02 -5.57
C LYS A 68 -11.88 -7.44 -4.13
N GLY A 69 -13.06 -8.00 -3.92
CA GLY A 69 -13.50 -8.48 -2.60
C GLY A 69 -13.74 -7.38 -1.57
N GLY A 70 -14.18 -7.79 -0.39
CA GLY A 70 -14.30 -6.94 0.79
C GLY A 70 -15.34 -5.82 0.73
N LYS A 71 -15.23 -4.92 1.71
CA LYS A 71 -16.11 -3.74 1.84
C LYS A 71 -15.24 -2.49 1.89
N ILE A 72 -15.60 -1.49 1.08
CA ILE A 72 -14.97 -0.17 1.09
C ILE A 72 -15.97 0.86 1.60
N SER A 73 -15.49 1.73 2.45
CA SER A 73 -16.16 2.95 2.90
C SER A 73 -15.34 4.16 2.47
N VAL A 74 -16.03 5.19 2.01
CA VAL A 74 -15.46 6.48 1.66
C VAL A 74 -16.23 7.54 2.42
N SER A 75 -15.53 8.46 3.04
CA SER A 75 -16.11 9.61 3.74
C SER A 75 -15.36 10.87 3.33
N ILE A 76 -16.11 11.91 3.01
CA ILE A 76 -15.59 13.24 2.66
C ILE A 76 -16.22 14.26 3.60
N ASP A 77 -15.38 15.09 4.20
CA ASP A 77 -15.81 16.29 4.89
C ASP A 77 -15.51 17.52 4.02
N SER A 78 -16.47 18.41 3.86
CA SER A 78 -16.35 19.59 3.01
C SER A 78 -16.77 20.85 3.73
N TYR A 79 -16.21 21.99 3.32
CA TYR A 79 -16.55 23.29 3.89
C TYR A 79 -17.95 23.76 3.48
N SER A 80 -18.29 23.54 2.20
CA SER A 80 -19.61 23.81 1.63
C SER A 80 -19.89 22.94 0.41
N ALA A 81 -21.18 22.86 0.02
CA ALA A 81 -21.59 22.19 -1.21
C ALA A 81 -20.97 22.82 -2.47
N LYS A 82 -20.71 24.13 -2.45
CA LYS A 82 -20.10 24.86 -3.55
C LYS A 82 -18.61 24.57 -3.64
N ASP A 83 -17.92 24.51 -2.51
CA ASP A 83 -16.50 24.16 -2.47
C ASP A 83 -16.29 22.73 -2.96
N LEU A 84 -17.11 21.79 -2.50
CA LEU A 84 -17.05 20.40 -2.97
C LEU A 84 -17.32 20.27 -4.47
N ALA A 85 -18.25 21.07 -5.02
CA ALA A 85 -18.50 21.11 -6.46
C ALA A 85 -17.32 21.67 -7.26
N ASN A 86 -16.48 22.48 -6.62
CA ASN A 86 -15.23 23.01 -7.18
C ASN A 86 -14.01 22.12 -6.87
N GLY A 87 -14.21 20.93 -6.31
CA GLY A 87 -13.14 19.99 -5.96
C GLY A 87 -12.44 20.30 -4.64
N ILE A 88 -12.94 21.26 -3.86
CA ILE A 88 -12.36 21.68 -2.58
C ILE A 88 -13.03 20.92 -1.44
N PHE A 89 -12.25 20.29 -0.59
CA PHE A 89 -12.76 19.54 0.56
C PHE A 89 -11.80 19.62 1.74
N LYS A 90 -12.34 19.35 2.93
CA LYS A 90 -11.60 19.41 4.19
C LYS A 90 -10.83 18.14 4.46
N SER A 91 -11.50 16.98 4.33
CA SER A 91 -10.85 15.71 4.53
C SER A 91 -11.46 14.60 3.66
N LEU A 92 -10.64 13.62 3.31
CA LEU A 92 -11.03 12.37 2.66
C LEU A 92 -10.54 11.22 3.52
N GLU A 93 -11.45 10.30 3.86
CA GLU A 93 -11.11 9.04 4.52
C GLU A 93 -11.63 7.88 3.68
N ILE A 94 -10.75 6.90 3.46
CA ILE A 94 -11.07 5.65 2.75
C ILE A 94 -10.70 4.50 3.69
N SER A 95 -11.62 3.59 3.89
CA SER A 95 -11.34 2.36 4.63
C SER A 95 -11.81 1.13 3.88
N GLY A 96 -11.04 0.05 4.00
CA GLY A 96 -11.32 -1.24 3.39
C GLY A 96 -11.12 -2.38 4.39
N LYS A 97 -11.93 -3.43 4.28
CA LYS A 97 -11.76 -4.68 5.03
C LYS A 97 -11.80 -5.87 4.08
N ASN A 98 -10.83 -6.78 4.22
CA ASN A 98 -10.67 -7.98 3.39
C ASN A 98 -10.66 -7.63 1.89
N VAL A 99 -9.85 -6.65 1.52
CA VAL A 99 -9.76 -6.13 0.15
C VAL A 99 -8.53 -6.66 -0.57
N SER A 100 -8.62 -6.77 -1.89
CA SER A 100 -7.46 -7.02 -2.75
C SER A 100 -7.31 -5.88 -3.75
N ILE A 101 -6.09 -5.37 -3.87
CA ILE A 101 -5.73 -4.25 -4.74
C ILE A 101 -4.52 -4.69 -5.56
N SER A 102 -4.67 -4.75 -6.89
CA SER A 102 -3.59 -5.20 -7.80
C SER A 102 -2.96 -6.53 -7.35
N ASP A 103 -3.81 -7.48 -6.92
CA ASP A 103 -3.44 -8.80 -6.41
C ASP A 103 -2.71 -8.81 -5.06
N ILE A 104 -2.70 -7.69 -4.35
CA ILE A 104 -2.25 -7.61 -2.96
C ILE A 104 -3.46 -7.73 -2.05
N TYR A 105 -3.43 -8.70 -1.16
CA TYR A 105 -4.51 -8.98 -0.22
C TYR A 105 -4.25 -8.31 1.11
N LEU A 106 -5.28 -7.67 1.68
CA LEU A 106 -5.21 -6.88 2.90
C LEU A 106 -6.37 -7.22 3.82
N THR A 107 -6.08 -7.53 5.06
CA THR A 107 -7.10 -7.65 6.14
C THR A 107 -7.81 -6.33 6.35
N SER A 108 -7.05 -5.22 6.42
CA SER A 108 -7.63 -3.88 6.51
C SER A 108 -6.72 -2.83 5.90
N LEU A 109 -7.38 -1.75 5.49
CA LEU A 109 -6.79 -0.58 4.91
C LEU A 109 -7.49 0.65 5.44
N LYS A 110 -6.73 1.67 5.85
CA LYS A 110 -7.22 3.02 6.15
C LYS A 110 -6.32 4.04 5.48
N LEU A 111 -6.95 5.02 4.84
CA LEU A 111 -6.31 6.20 4.25
C LEU A 111 -7.02 7.43 4.76
N LYS A 112 -6.27 8.45 5.13
CA LYS A 112 -6.83 9.74 5.54
C LYS A 112 -5.95 10.87 5.04
N SER A 113 -6.56 11.87 4.40
CA SER A 113 -5.85 13.09 4.01
C SER A 113 -5.23 13.78 5.23
N LEU A 114 -4.03 14.32 5.06
CA LEU A 114 -3.27 14.95 6.14
C LEU A 114 -3.49 16.46 6.21
N CYS A 115 -3.88 17.08 5.09
CA CYS A 115 -4.14 18.51 5.03
C CYS A 115 -5.61 18.82 5.32
N GLU A 116 -5.85 19.93 5.98
CA GLU A 116 -7.22 20.44 6.22
C GLU A 116 -7.83 21.10 4.99
N PHE A 117 -7.02 21.40 3.97
CA PHE A 117 -7.45 21.94 2.71
C PHE A 117 -6.90 21.09 1.58
N ASN A 118 -7.80 20.56 0.76
CA ASN A 118 -7.44 19.64 -0.33
C ASN A 118 -8.15 20.05 -1.61
N TYR A 119 -7.47 19.89 -2.74
CA TYR A 119 -7.98 20.30 -4.02
C TYR A 119 -7.81 19.19 -5.07
N ILE A 120 -8.93 18.79 -5.65
CA ILE A 120 -8.97 17.87 -6.78
C ILE A 120 -9.67 18.52 -7.94
N GLU A 121 -9.28 18.16 -9.16
CA GLU A 121 -9.99 18.57 -10.36
C GLU A 121 -10.26 17.37 -11.28
N TYR A 122 -11.22 17.54 -12.13
CA TYR A 122 -11.54 16.58 -13.17
C TYR A 122 -11.14 17.15 -14.51
N ASP A 123 -10.39 16.38 -15.29
CA ASP A 123 -10.13 16.73 -16.69
C ASP A 123 -11.42 16.61 -17.54
N LYS A 124 -11.35 17.06 -18.78
CA LYS A 124 -12.48 16.97 -19.73
C LYS A 124 -12.91 15.53 -20.02
N GLN A 125 -12.08 14.55 -19.71
CA GLN A 125 -12.33 13.12 -19.90
C GLN A 125 -12.88 12.48 -18.61
N GLY A 126 -13.02 13.25 -17.53
CA GLY A 126 -13.50 12.78 -16.22
C GLY A 126 -12.43 12.04 -15.40
N ASN A 127 -11.15 12.18 -15.74
CA ASN A 127 -10.09 11.67 -14.89
C ASN A 127 -9.84 12.62 -13.74
N LEU A 128 -9.56 12.05 -12.57
CA LEU A 128 -9.21 12.79 -11.38
C LEU A 128 -7.75 13.27 -11.47
N GLY A 129 -7.52 14.54 -11.20
CA GLY A 129 -6.22 15.18 -11.09
C GLY A 129 -6.03 15.88 -9.75
N PHE A 130 -4.77 16.10 -9.37
CA PHE A 130 -4.39 16.84 -8.18
C PHE A 130 -3.64 18.09 -8.61
N ARG A 131 -4.11 19.27 -8.18
CA ARG A 131 -3.40 20.54 -8.44
C ARG A 131 -2.16 20.71 -7.58
N GLU A 132 -2.18 20.08 -6.43
CA GLU A 132 -1.10 20.13 -5.45
C GLU A 132 -0.80 18.72 -4.96
N ASP A 133 0.37 18.53 -4.39
CA ASP A 133 0.73 17.27 -3.76
C ASP A 133 -0.32 16.89 -2.72
N PHE A 134 -0.82 15.66 -2.78
CA PHE A 134 -1.90 15.18 -1.92
C PHE A 134 -1.36 14.16 -0.91
N PRO A 135 -0.99 14.62 0.30
CA PRO A 135 -0.48 13.74 1.34
C PRO A 135 -1.60 13.05 2.10
N MET A 136 -1.46 11.75 2.31
CA MET A 136 -2.37 10.93 3.10
C MET A 136 -1.59 10.10 4.11
N SER A 137 -2.12 9.95 5.31
CA SER A 137 -1.70 8.85 6.20
C SER A 137 -2.31 7.55 5.73
N PHE A 138 -1.60 6.46 5.95
CA PHE A 138 -2.13 5.12 5.75
C PHE A 138 -1.89 4.23 6.97
N GLU A 139 -2.78 3.27 7.18
CA GLU A 139 -2.62 2.12 8.05
C GLU A 139 -3.08 0.88 7.28
N VAL A 140 -2.22 -0.13 7.22
CA VAL A 140 -2.45 -1.40 6.54
C VAL A 140 -2.24 -2.55 7.50
N GLN A 141 -3.11 -3.55 7.43
CA GLN A 141 -2.98 -4.79 8.17
C GLN A 141 -3.00 -5.97 7.19
N MET A 142 -2.04 -6.88 7.38
CA MET A 142 -1.92 -8.11 6.60
C MET A 142 -1.73 -9.31 7.52
N SER A 143 -2.54 -10.32 7.34
CA SER A 143 -2.35 -11.63 7.95
C SER A 143 -1.37 -12.49 7.15
N ASP A 144 -0.93 -13.62 7.71
CA ASP A 144 -0.18 -14.63 6.96
C ASP A 144 -1.00 -15.23 5.80
N GLU A 145 -2.30 -15.34 5.95
CA GLU A 145 -3.20 -15.75 4.86
C GLU A 145 -3.18 -14.74 3.70
N ASP A 146 -3.21 -13.43 4.01
CA ASP A 146 -3.14 -12.36 3.00
C ASP A 146 -1.79 -12.37 2.27
N LEU A 147 -0.69 -12.54 3.02
CA LEU A 147 0.64 -12.68 2.45
C LEU A 147 0.71 -13.88 1.49
N ASN A 148 0.22 -15.03 1.93
CA ASN A 148 0.24 -16.24 1.10
C ASN A 148 -0.64 -16.11 -0.15
N LYS A 149 -1.82 -15.48 -0.04
CA LYS A 149 -2.66 -15.17 -1.21
C LYS A 149 -1.94 -14.22 -2.18
N THR A 150 -1.26 -13.20 -1.66
CA THR A 150 -0.46 -12.26 -2.47
C THR A 150 0.66 -12.99 -3.20
N MET A 151 1.36 -13.91 -2.54
CA MET A 151 2.43 -14.71 -3.14
C MET A 151 1.93 -15.75 -4.15
N GLN A 152 0.65 -16.09 -4.13
CA GLN A 152 0.02 -16.95 -5.13
C GLN A 152 -0.47 -16.18 -6.36
N SER A 153 -0.38 -14.85 -6.37
CA SER A 153 -0.81 -14.02 -7.48
C SER A 153 0.05 -14.22 -8.73
N GLU A 154 -0.53 -13.94 -9.90
CA GLU A 154 0.18 -14.05 -11.17
C GLU A 154 1.37 -13.08 -11.26
N HIS A 155 1.24 -11.89 -10.67
CA HIS A 155 2.34 -10.93 -10.60
C HIS A 155 3.52 -11.46 -9.78
N TYR A 156 3.25 -12.06 -8.63
CA TYR A 156 4.30 -12.61 -7.78
C TYR A 156 4.96 -13.87 -8.41
N LYS A 157 4.18 -14.73 -9.01
CA LYS A 157 4.71 -15.89 -9.78
C LYS A 157 5.64 -15.46 -10.91
N LYS A 158 5.34 -14.31 -11.56
CA LYS A 158 6.23 -13.74 -12.57
C LYS A 158 7.60 -13.39 -11.98
N ILE A 159 7.64 -12.80 -10.78
CA ILE A 159 8.91 -12.50 -10.09
C ILE A 159 9.68 -13.80 -9.78
N ILE A 160 9.03 -14.84 -9.26
CA ILE A 160 9.66 -16.14 -9.05
C ILE A 160 10.26 -16.65 -10.35
N ASN A 161 9.54 -16.57 -11.46
CA ASN A 161 10.02 -16.99 -12.76
C ASN A 161 11.23 -16.16 -13.23
N ASP A 162 11.22 -14.86 -13.00
CA ASP A 162 12.33 -13.99 -13.40
C ASP A 162 13.58 -14.25 -12.54
N VAL A 163 13.41 -14.48 -11.24
CA VAL A 163 14.51 -14.92 -10.35
C VAL A 163 15.08 -16.27 -10.82
N ASN A 164 14.22 -17.22 -11.19
CA ASN A 164 14.66 -18.51 -11.70
C ASN A 164 15.45 -18.40 -13.02
N LYS A 165 15.16 -17.40 -13.87
CA LYS A 165 15.92 -17.13 -15.12
C LYS A 165 17.33 -16.59 -14.85
N LEU A 166 17.54 -15.92 -13.70
CA LEU A 166 18.87 -15.40 -13.33
C LEU A 166 19.90 -16.52 -13.03
N GLY A 167 19.47 -17.77 -13.01
CA GLY A 167 20.34 -18.94 -13.02
C GLY A 167 21.14 -19.12 -11.73
N MET A 168 20.50 -19.55 -10.66
CA MET A 168 21.14 -19.83 -9.38
C MET A 168 21.83 -21.21 -9.30
N GLY A 169 22.62 -21.58 -10.30
CA GLY A 169 23.37 -22.82 -10.29
C GLY A 169 22.50 -24.09 -10.32
N GLY A 170 21.38 -24.07 -11.07
CA GLY A 170 20.47 -25.18 -11.18
C GLY A 170 19.40 -25.27 -10.09
N ILE A 171 19.43 -24.39 -9.10
CA ILE A 171 18.40 -24.28 -8.06
C ILE A 171 17.23 -23.46 -8.61
N ARG A 172 16.01 -23.97 -8.48
CA ARG A 172 14.79 -23.25 -8.85
C ARG A 172 13.88 -23.12 -7.65
N VAL A 173 13.32 -21.93 -7.43
CA VAL A 173 12.25 -21.70 -6.47
C VAL A 173 10.94 -22.16 -7.11
N SER A 174 10.28 -23.15 -6.51
CA SER A 174 8.99 -23.67 -6.98
C SER A 174 7.81 -22.97 -6.33
N SER A 175 7.93 -22.63 -5.05
CA SER A 175 6.92 -21.86 -4.32
C SER A 175 7.53 -21.15 -3.10
N THR A 176 6.75 -20.25 -2.53
CA THR A 176 7.09 -19.50 -1.32
C THR A 176 5.92 -19.52 -0.35
N GLU A 177 6.22 -19.47 0.95
CA GLU A 177 5.24 -19.40 2.03
C GLU A 177 5.70 -18.38 3.06
N ALA A 178 4.76 -17.65 3.67
CA ALA A 178 5.03 -16.79 4.81
C ALA A 178 4.16 -17.19 6.00
N SER A 179 4.68 -17.00 7.21
CA SER A 179 3.90 -17.15 8.43
C SER A 179 4.38 -16.19 9.52
N LEU A 180 3.47 -15.82 10.40
CA LEU A 180 3.70 -14.88 11.48
C LEU A 180 3.54 -15.64 12.82
N ARG A 181 4.63 -15.77 13.57
CA ARG A 181 4.63 -16.55 14.81
C ARG A 181 5.49 -15.86 15.88
N GLY A 182 4.95 -15.63 17.06
CA GLY A 182 5.70 -15.05 18.17
C GLY A 182 6.36 -13.71 17.87
N ASN A 183 5.63 -12.82 17.18
CA ASN A 183 6.10 -11.50 16.72
C ASN A 183 7.29 -11.56 15.74
N LYS A 184 7.52 -12.70 15.09
CA LYS A 184 8.55 -12.87 14.07
C LYS A 184 7.94 -13.21 12.73
N PHE A 185 8.62 -12.78 11.68
CA PHE A 185 8.33 -13.14 10.31
C PHE A 185 9.09 -14.40 9.93
N TYR A 186 8.39 -15.40 9.46
CA TYR A 186 8.94 -16.61 8.88
C TYR A 186 8.66 -16.63 7.39
N TYR A 187 9.68 -16.92 6.62
CA TYR A 187 9.58 -16.99 5.18
C TYR A 187 10.23 -18.27 4.68
N ALA A 188 9.51 -19.04 3.90
CA ALA A 188 9.98 -20.30 3.38
C ALA A 188 10.01 -20.29 1.85
N PHE A 189 11.08 -20.86 1.30
CA PHE A 189 11.21 -21.19 -0.11
C PHE A 189 11.14 -22.70 -0.27
N ILE A 190 10.38 -23.16 -1.22
CA ILE A 190 10.47 -24.54 -1.69
C ILE A 190 11.34 -24.52 -2.94
N VAL A 191 12.49 -25.17 -2.84
CA VAL A 191 13.49 -25.20 -3.92
C VAL A 191 13.58 -26.58 -4.55
N SER A 192 13.59 -26.60 -5.86
CA SER A 192 13.84 -27.79 -6.67
C SER A 192 15.29 -27.78 -7.14
N ILE A 193 15.99 -28.92 -6.90
CA ILE A 193 17.37 -29.15 -7.34
C ILE A 193 17.33 -30.36 -8.29
N PRO A 194 17.98 -30.30 -9.45
CA PRO A 194 18.01 -31.45 -10.36
C PRO A 194 18.47 -32.74 -9.66
N PHE A 195 17.74 -33.81 -9.88
CA PHE A 195 18.01 -35.15 -9.32
C PHE A 195 17.85 -35.26 -7.79
N MET A 196 17.28 -34.28 -7.13
CA MET A 196 17.00 -34.31 -5.69
C MET A 196 15.52 -34.01 -5.43
N LYS A 197 15.01 -34.44 -4.25
CA LYS A 197 13.67 -34.07 -3.81
C LYS A 197 13.64 -32.57 -3.46
N ASP A 198 12.49 -31.94 -3.71
CA ASP A 198 12.24 -30.58 -3.31
C ASP A 198 12.55 -30.37 -1.81
N ARG A 199 13.14 -29.24 -1.48
CA ARG A 199 13.52 -28.90 -0.10
C ARG A 199 12.91 -27.58 0.32
N LYS A 200 12.39 -27.56 1.54
CA LYS A 200 11.92 -26.35 2.19
C LYS A 200 13.07 -25.69 2.95
N ILE A 201 13.33 -24.42 2.65
CA ILE A 201 14.28 -23.58 3.34
C ILE A 201 13.46 -22.52 4.06
N GLU A 202 13.47 -22.56 5.38
CA GLU A 202 12.73 -21.59 6.20
C GLU A 202 13.69 -20.64 6.87
N LEU A 203 13.37 -19.35 6.78
CA LEU A 203 14.08 -18.24 7.39
C LEU A 203 13.18 -17.59 8.44
N THR A 204 13.78 -17.02 9.46
CA THR A 204 13.11 -16.12 10.38
C THR A 204 13.82 -14.79 10.42
N ALA A 205 13.07 -13.72 10.53
CA ALA A 205 13.58 -12.35 10.61
C ALA A 205 12.72 -11.50 11.54
N ASP A 206 13.34 -10.49 12.09
CA ASP A 206 12.66 -9.37 12.73
C ASP A 206 12.37 -8.32 11.66
N ILE A 207 11.20 -7.70 11.71
CA ILE A 207 10.81 -6.66 10.76
C ILE A 207 10.95 -5.30 11.44
N ASN A 208 11.65 -4.39 10.78
CA ASN A 208 11.87 -3.03 11.26
C ASN A 208 11.63 -2.01 10.15
N VAL A 209 11.70 -0.72 10.47
CA VAL A 209 11.73 0.36 9.50
C VAL A 209 13.11 0.99 9.48
N LYS A 210 13.68 1.09 8.28
CA LYS A 210 14.92 1.80 8.03
C LYS A 210 14.76 2.69 6.81
N ASP A 211 15.09 3.97 6.95
CA ASP A 211 14.99 4.96 5.87
C ASP A 211 13.59 5.02 5.20
N GLY A 212 12.52 4.88 5.99
CA GLY A 212 11.15 4.89 5.49
C GLY A 212 10.70 3.62 4.76
N GLN A 213 11.45 2.53 4.93
CA GLN A 213 11.23 1.25 4.26
C GLN A 213 11.20 0.10 5.26
N ILE A 214 10.62 -1.03 4.87
CA ILE A 214 10.73 -2.25 5.68
C ILE A 214 12.12 -2.86 5.50
N ASP A 215 12.77 -3.12 6.62
CA ASP A 215 14.06 -3.82 6.68
C ASP A 215 13.93 -5.11 7.50
N PHE A 216 14.70 -6.12 7.12
CA PHE A 216 14.75 -7.41 7.79
C PHE A 216 16.04 -7.55 8.55
N GLU A 217 15.91 -7.55 9.87
CA GLU A 217 17.04 -7.72 10.77
C GLU A 217 17.08 -9.15 11.35
N ASN A 218 18.22 -9.52 11.88
CA ASN A 218 18.41 -10.82 12.57
C ASN A 218 17.95 -12.04 11.75
N THR A 219 18.09 -11.96 10.42
CA THR A 219 17.71 -13.07 9.53
C THR A 219 18.54 -14.33 9.86
N ARG A 220 17.85 -15.42 10.13
CA ARG A 220 18.46 -16.71 10.46
C ARG A 220 17.74 -17.85 9.75
N LEU A 221 18.47 -18.92 9.47
CA LEU A 221 17.84 -20.18 9.07
C LEU A 221 17.06 -20.75 10.25
N ALA A 222 15.77 -20.97 10.08
CA ALA A 222 14.90 -21.56 11.09
C ALA A 222 15.04 -23.10 11.11
N SER A 223 15.57 -23.73 10.05
CA SER A 223 15.81 -25.16 9.97
C SER A 223 17.29 -25.46 9.70
N ASN A 224 17.88 -26.34 10.52
CA ASN A 224 19.29 -26.76 10.42
C ASN A 224 19.58 -27.76 9.28
N SER A 225 18.69 -27.94 8.33
CA SER A 225 18.74 -29.07 7.41
C SER A 225 19.63 -28.87 6.18
N PHE A 226 20.25 -27.71 6.00
CA PHE A 226 21.02 -27.43 4.80
C PHE A 226 22.03 -26.30 4.98
N SER A 227 23.30 -26.54 4.62
CA SER A 227 24.31 -25.47 4.52
C SER A 227 24.16 -24.74 3.19
N LEU A 228 23.31 -23.74 3.14
CA LEU A 228 23.25 -22.81 2.00
C LEU A 228 24.18 -21.64 2.21
N ASP A 229 24.77 -21.19 1.12
CA ASP A 229 25.51 -19.93 1.10
C ASP A 229 24.54 -18.78 1.50
N LEU A 230 24.79 -18.17 2.66
CA LEU A 230 23.99 -17.06 3.20
C LEU A 230 23.84 -15.90 2.19
N LYS A 231 24.83 -15.71 1.29
CA LYS A 231 24.73 -14.70 0.24
C LYS A 231 23.59 -14.97 -0.74
N ARG A 232 23.41 -16.25 -1.11
CA ARG A 232 22.31 -16.68 -2.00
C ARG A 232 20.96 -16.59 -1.30
N VAL A 233 20.91 -16.90 -0.01
CA VAL A 233 19.69 -16.78 0.81
C VAL A 233 19.28 -15.32 0.94
N ASN A 234 20.21 -14.42 1.24
CA ASN A 234 19.94 -12.98 1.30
C ASN A 234 19.49 -12.41 -0.06
N PHE A 235 20.05 -12.91 -1.15
CA PHE A 235 19.59 -12.54 -2.48
C PHE A 235 18.12 -12.94 -2.68
N LEU A 236 17.75 -14.19 -2.37
CA LEU A 236 16.36 -14.65 -2.46
C LEU A 236 15.42 -13.82 -1.59
N MET A 237 15.80 -13.53 -0.34
CA MET A 237 15.02 -12.68 0.55
C MET A 237 14.78 -11.30 -0.04
N ARG A 238 15.78 -10.69 -0.64
CA ARG A 238 15.69 -9.35 -1.21
C ARG A 238 14.76 -9.29 -2.42
N TYR A 239 14.71 -10.32 -3.27
CA TYR A 239 13.93 -10.31 -4.51
C TYR A 239 12.56 -10.97 -4.39
N LEU A 240 12.42 -11.92 -3.46
CA LEU A 240 11.17 -12.68 -3.27
C LEU A 240 10.44 -12.31 -1.99
N ASN A 241 10.82 -11.21 -1.33
CA ASN A 241 10.12 -10.73 -0.16
C ASN A 241 8.71 -10.26 -0.55
N PRO A 242 7.64 -10.86 0.00
CA PRO A 242 6.28 -10.46 -0.32
C PRO A 242 5.94 -9.04 0.19
N LEU A 243 6.70 -8.55 1.16
CA LEU A 243 6.53 -7.19 1.65
C LEU A 243 7.18 -6.14 0.74
N ASP A 244 8.24 -6.48 0.00
CA ASP A 244 8.86 -5.63 -1.02
C ASP A 244 8.18 -5.78 -2.40
N PHE A 245 7.46 -6.86 -2.62
CA PHE A 245 6.76 -7.12 -3.88
C PHE A 245 5.88 -5.95 -4.30
N SER A 246 5.16 -5.43 -3.37
CA SER A 246 4.24 -4.33 -3.57
C SER A 246 4.92 -3.01 -3.93
N VAL A 247 6.15 -2.85 -3.50
CA VAL A 247 7.00 -1.69 -3.77
C VAL A 247 7.34 -1.56 -5.23
N ASN A 248 7.78 -2.65 -5.82
CA ASN A 248 8.21 -2.65 -7.21
C ASN A 248 7.05 -2.47 -8.19
N ILE A 249 5.84 -2.91 -7.80
CA ILE A 249 4.62 -2.66 -8.59
C ILE A 249 4.24 -1.18 -8.56
N PHE A 250 4.51 -0.50 -7.45
CA PHE A 250 4.06 0.88 -7.21
C PHE A 250 5.18 1.92 -7.26
N ASN A 251 6.41 1.51 -7.46
CA ASN A 251 7.55 2.42 -7.69
C ASN A 251 7.47 3.05 -9.10
N ASN A 252 6.28 3.52 -9.44
CA ASN A 252 6.07 4.31 -10.62
C ASN A 252 5.99 5.78 -10.18
N LYS A 253 6.17 6.70 -11.11
CA LYS A 253 6.32 8.15 -10.92
C LYS A 253 5.14 8.84 -10.20
N ASP A 254 4.15 8.10 -9.76
CA ASP A 254 2.83 8.60 -9.42
C ASP A 254 2.56 8.71 -7.91
N ALA A 255 3.44 8.17 -7.04
CA ALA A 255 3.38 8.45 -5.61
C ALA A 255 4.66 8.09 -4.87
N LYS A 256 4.86 8.73 -3.72
CA LYS A 256 5.95 8.49 -2.77
C LYS A 256 5.39 7.91 -1.48
N VAL A 257 5.90 6.77 -1.06
CA VAL A 257 5.47 6.09 0.17
C VAL A 257 6.58 6.15 1.21
N TYR A 258 6.23 6.53 2.43
CA TYR A 258 7.12 6.58 3.57
C TYR A 258 6.51 5.78 4.71
N ILE A 259 7.13 4.68 5.08
CA ILE A 259 6.73 3.86 6.21
C ILE A 259 7.30 4.48 7.48
N ARG A 260 6.45 4.68 8.48
CA ARG A 260 6.83 5.19 9.80
C ARG A 260 7.06 4.07 10.79
N ASN A 261 6.12 3.11 10.79
CA ASN A 261 6.17 1.98 11.71
C ASN A 261 5.75 0.70 11.01
N VAL A 262 6.36 -0.39 11.44
CA VAL A 262 5.93 -1.74 11.14
C VAL A 262 6.02 -2.59 12.40
N ALA A 263 5.01 -3.40 12.67
CA ALA A 263 5.03 -4.32 13.80
C ALA A 263 4.21 -5.58 13.50
N ILE A 264 4.62 -6.69 14.08
CA ILE A 264 3.80 -7.92 14.10
C ILE A 264 3.08 -7.96 15.44
N LYS A 265 1.75 -7.94 15.41
CA LYS A 265 0.88 -8.02 16.59
C LYS A 265 -0.21 -9.05 16.34
N ASN A 266 -0.34 -10.03 17.22
CA ASN A 266 -1.36 -11.09 17.11
C ASN A 266 -1.35 -11.80 15.74
N ASN A 267 -0.18 -12.13 15.21
CA ASN A 267 0.01 -12.72 13.89
C ASN A 267 -0.56 -11.88 12.74
N ILE A 268 -0.53 -10.57 12.88
CA ILE A 268 -0.89 -9.60 11.85
C ILE A 268 0.26 -8.59 11.74
N ILE A 269 0.70 -8.32 10.53
CA ILE A 269 1.59 -7.20 10.24
C ILE A 269 0.74 -5.93 10.21
N VAL A 270 1.10 -4.96 11.02
CA VAL A 270 0.53 -3.62 11.02
C VAL A 270 1.59 -2.66 10.52
N THR A 271 1.29 -1.93 9.46
CA THR A 271 2.20 -0.94 8.87
C THR A 271 1.47 0.38 8.76
N ASP A 272 2.10 1.45 9.18
CA ASP A 272 1.59 2.81 9.01
C ASP A 272 2.64 3.76 8.43
N GLY A 273 2.17 4.83 7.83
CA GLY A 273 3.05 5.80 7.21
C GLY A 273 2.32 6.93 6.49
N VAL A 274 3.02 7.50 5.53
CA VAL A 274 2.52 8.58 4.68
C VAL A 274 2.72 8.22 3.21
N ILE A 275 1.71 8.50 2.42
CA ILE A 275 1.76 8.48 0.98
C ILE A 275 1.54 9.89 0.45
N ILE A 276 2.37 10.32 -0.48
CA ILE A 276 2.24 11.59 -1.16
C ILE A 276 1.96 11.31 -2.64
N ILE A 277 0.79 11.72 -3.09
CA ILE A 277 0.43 11.68 -4.51
C ILE A 277 0.85 13.02 -5.09
N PRO A 278 1.79 13.04 -6.03
CA PRO A 278 2.26 14.30 -6.61
C PRO A 278 1.17 14.96 -7.44
N LYS A 279 1.24 16.26 -7.54
CA LYS A 279 0.43 17.04 -8.49
C LYS A 279 0.64 16.58 -9.94
N ASP A 280 -0.36 16.83 -10.78
CA ASP A 280 -0.32 16.56 -12.21
C ASP A 280 0.58 17.51 -12.99
#